data_efaa67e3498c71121417cf80c0fb1d99
#
_entry.id   efaa67e3498c71121417cf80c0fb1d99
#
_cell.length_a   1.000
_cell.length_b   1.000
_cell.length_c   1.000
_cell.angle_alpha   90.00
_cell.angle_beta   90.00
_cell.angle_gamma   90.00
#
_symmetry.space_group_name_H-M   'P 1'
#
loop_
_entity.id
_entity.type
_entity.pdbx_description
1 polymer ?
#
loop_
_entity_poly.entity_id
_entity_poly.type
_entity_poly.pdbx_seq_one_letter_code
_entity_poly.pdbx_strand_id
1 'polypeptide(L)'
;MDKILRTITSDGSLMASAIDSSQIVYTAQRIHGLSKTACAALGRLLTGASLMGNLLKTEGASLTLKVNGGGPLGNLVAISDAHGNVRGYVDHPEVELPLKPNGKIDVGGGVGNQGRLAVIRDLGEKEPYIGQVELISGEIAEDLTNYYASSEQVPTVCALGVLVDKEKGEAMLSGGLLIQALPGADNTGPLGAEYR
;
A
#
# COMPACT_ATOMS: atom_id res chain seq x y z
N MET A 1 11.10 7.27 -14.56
CA MET A 1 11.64 6.08 -13.88
C MET A 1 11.32 6.23 -12.41
N ASP A 2 10.58 5.30 -11.85
CA ASP A 2 10.18 5.34 -10.45
C ASP A 2 11.38 5.30 -9.51
N LYS A 3 11.25 5.92 -8.34
CA LYS A 3 12.34 6.03 -7.36
C LYS A 3 11.82 5.86 -5.95
N ILE A 4 12.58 5.12 -5.14
CA ILE A 4 12.41 5.05 -3.69
C ILE A 4 13.57 5.79 -3.04
N LEU A 5 13.23 6.68 -2.12
CA LEU A 5 14.19 7.36 -1.23
C LEU A 5 13.95 6.89 0.18
N ARG A 6 15.02 6.54 0.89
CA ARG A 6 14.96 6.18 2.31
C ARG A 6 15.90 7.07 3.11
N THR A 7 15.44 7.50 4.25
CA THR A 7 16.22 8.28 5.20
C THR A 7 15.93 7.85 6.63
N ILE A 8 16.85 8.17 7.53
CA ILE A 8 16.72 7.98 8.97
C ILE A 8 17.02 9.32 9.61
N THR A 9 16.28 9.69 10.65
CA THR A 9 16.56 10.90 11.44
C THR A 9 17.93 10.83 12.08
N SER A 10 18.56 11.97 12.32
CA SER A 10 19.91 12.03 12.89
C SER A 10 20.05 11.40 14.26
N ASP A 11 18.95 11.35 15.02
CA ASP A 11 18.85 10.70 16.34
C ASP A 11 18.53 9.19 16.24
N GLY A 12 18.30 8.67 15.02
CA GLY A 12 17.95 7.28 14.80
C GLY A 12 16.54 6.87 15.23
N SER A 13 15.67 7.82 15.57
CA SER A 13 14.32 7.54 16.10
C SER A 13 13.30 7.16 15.03
N LEU A 14 13.41 7.72 13.82
CA LEU A 14 12.45 7.53 12.75
C LEU A 14 13.16 7.10 11.45
N MET A 15 12.53 6.21 10.73
CA MET A 15 12.86 5.89 9.33
C MET A 15 11.71 6.35 8.44
N ALA A 16 12.03 7.03 7.35
CA ALA A 16 11.07 7.42 6.33
C ALA A 16 11.48 6.84 4.97
N SER A 17 10.50 6.31 4.24
CA SER A 17 10.65 5.87 2.85
C SER A 17 9.59 6.55 2.01
N ALA A 18 9.99 7.18 0.90
CA ALA A 18 9.09 7.83 -0.04
C ALA A 18 9.30 7.25 -1.44
N ILE A 19 8.22 7.13 -2.21
CA ILE A 19 8.27 6.60 -3.57
C ILE A 19 7.51 7.52 -4.54
N ASP A 20 8.10 7.74 -5.72
CA ASP A 20 7.37 8.05 -6.94
C ASP A 20 7.10 6.71 -7.65
N SER A 21 5.83 6.34 -7.80
CA SER A 21 5.37 5.09 -8.41
C SER A 21 4.53 5.32 -9.68
N SER A 22 4.66 6.48 -10.29
CA SER A 22 3.83 6.89 -11.42
C SER A 22 3.93 5.93 -12.60
N GLN A 23 5.13 5.43 -12.94
CA GLN A 23 5.32 4.48 -14.03
C GLN A 23 4.77 3.08 -13.70
N ILE A 24 4.89 2.64 -12.44
CA ILE A 24 4.28 1.40 -11.96
C ILE A 24 2.77 1.43 -12.22
N VAL A 25 2.10 2.48 -11.75
CA VAL A 25 0.63 2.59 -11.85
C VAL A 25 0.18 2.77 -13.31
N TYR A 26 0.87 3.63 -14.08
CA TYR A 26 0.59 3.80 -15.50
C TYR A 26 0.74 2.49 -16.29
N THR A 27 1.80 1.72 -15.99
CA THR A 27 2.04 0.42 -16.63
C THR A 27 0.96 -0.59 -16.26
N ALA A 28 0.60 -0.67 -14.98
CA ALA A 28 -0.48 -1.55 -14.52
C ALA A 28 -1.82 -1.19 -15.17
N GLN A 29 -2.15 0.10 -15.27
CA GLN A 29 -3.37 0.54 -15.93
C GLN A 29 -3.43 0.10 -17.38
N ARG A 30 -2.35 0.24 -18.13
CA ARG A 30 -2.28 -0.18 -19.54
C ARG A 30 -2.37 -1.69 -19.73
N ILE A 31 -1.70 -2.47 -18.86
CA ILE A 31 -1.68 -3.93 -18.95
C ILE A 31 -3.08 -4.50 -18.65
N HIS A 32 -3.74 -4.00 -17.62
CA HIS A 32 -4.98 -4.57 -17.10
C HIS A 32 -6.24 -3.85 -17.59
N GLY A 33 -6.12 -2.73 -18.30
CA GLY A 33 -7.27 -1.94 -18.75
C GLY A 33 -8.08 -1.37 -17.58
N LEU A 34 -7.40 -0.86 -16.53
CA LEU A 34 -8.04 -0.44 -15.30
C LEU A 34 -8.94 0.78 -15.48
N SER A 35 -10.16 0.71 -14.95
CA SER A 35 -11.04 1.86 -14.69
C SER A 35 -10.38 2.85 -13.72
N LYS A 36 -10.98 4.03 -13.54
CA LYS A 36 -10.48 5.02 -12.55
C LYS A 36 -10.47 4.47 -11.12
N THR A 37 -11.53 3.77 -10.72
CA THR A 37 -11.63 3.17 -9.38
C THR A 37 -10.62 2.06 -9.19
N ALA A 38 -10.53 1.12 -10.14
CA ALA A 38 -9.58 0.02 -10.09
C ALA A 38 -8.13 0.52 -10.15
N CYS A 39 -7.84 1.54 -10.97
CA CYS A 39 -6.53 2.17 -11.07
C CYS A 39 -6.08 2.81 -9.75
N ALA A 40 -6.97 3.55 -9.10
CA ALA A 40 -6.66 4.15 -7.80
C ALA A 40 -6.45 3.09 -6.72
N ALA A 41 -7.26 2.04 -6.68
CA ALA A 41 -7.17 0.97 -5.69
C ALA A 41 -5.92 0.11 -5.88
N LEU A 42 -5.74 -0.48 -7.07
CA LEU A 42 -4.57 -1.31 -7.37
C LEU A 42 -3.28 -0.50 -7.34
N GLY A 43 -3.30 0.74 -7.82
CA GLY A 43 -2.16 1.64 -7.80
C GLY A 43 -1.66 1.92 -6.38
N ARG A 44 -2.56 2.19 -5.42
CA ARG A 44 -2.20 2.31 -4.00
C ARG A 44 -1.61 1.02 -3.46
N LEU A 45 -2.20 -0.13 -3.78
CA LEU A 45 -1.70 -1.41 -3.30
C LEU A 45 -0.29 -1.73 -3.84
N LEU A 46 -0.05 -1.49 -5.15
CA LEU A 46 1.27 -1.64 -5.77
C LEU A 46 2.30 -0.70 -5.15
N THR A 47 1.93 0.56 -4.91
CA THR A 47 2.78 1.56 -4.25
C THR A 47 3.15 1.13 -2.83
N GLY A 48 2.17 0.68 -2.04
CA GLY A 48 2.38 0.15 -0.69
C GLY A 48 3.26 -1.10 -0.70
N ALA A 49 3.01 -2.03 -1.62
CA ALA A 49 3.82 -3.25 -1.78
C ALA A 49 5.27 -2.93 -2.13
N SER A 50 5.53 -1.96 -3.02
CA SER A 50 6.88 -1.52 -3.38
C SER A 50 7.63 -0.93 -2.19
N LEU A 51 6.98 -0.04 -1.42
CA LEU A 51 7.56 0.52 -0.19
C LEU A 51 7.90 -0.58 0.83
N MET A 52 6.96 -1.50 1.08
CA MET A 52 7.13 -2.58 2.06
C MET A 52 8.15 -3.62 1.59
N GLY A 53 8.16 -3.98 0.31
CA GLY A 53 9.13 -4.91 -0.27
C GLY A 53 10.55 -4.38 -0.17
N ASN A 54 10.74 -3.09 -0.45
CA ASN A 54 12.04 -2.43 -0.31
C ASN A 54 12.58 -2.40 1.14
N LEU A 55 11.76 -2.73 2.15
CA LEU A 55 12.20 -2.93 3.53
C LEU A 55 12.74 -4.34 3.82
N LEU A 56 12.51 -5.31 2.94
CA LEU A 56 13.05 -6.65 3.08
C LEU A 56 14.58 -6.61 2.99
N LYS A 57 15.24 -7.34 3.90
CA LYS A 57 16.70 -7.34 4.02
C LYS A 57 17.37 -8.53 3.32
N THR A 58 16.57 -9.55 2.98
CA THR A 58 17.07 -10.81 2.40
C THR A 58 16.97 -10.73 0.88
N GLU A 59 18.07 -10.98 0.20
CA GLU A 59 18.11 -11.12 -1.25
C GLU A 59 17.21 -12.30 -1.67
N GLY A 60 16.40 -12.11 -2.71
CA GLY A 60 15.42 -13.11 -3.17
C GLY A 60 14.14 -13.19 -2.34
N ALA A 61 14.04 -12.44 -1.23
CA ALA A 61 12.79 -12.35 -0.46
C ALA A 61 11.69 -11.67 -1.27
N SER A 62 10.45 -12.03 -0.97
CA SER A 62 9.27 -11.41 -1.56
C SER A 62 8.19 -11.10 -0.52
N LEU A 63 7.36 -10.12 -0.85
CA LEU A 63 6.21 -9.72 -0.05
C LEU A 63 4.97 -9.76 -0.95
N THR A 64 3.91 -10.40 -0.46
CA THR A 64 2.60 -10.38 -1.11
C THR A 64 1.58 -9.67 -0.22
N LEU A 65 0.90 -8.69 -0.77
CA LEU A 65 -0.28 -8.07 -0.19
C LEU A 65 -1.51 -8.62 -0.89
N LYS A 66 -2.48 -9.13 -0.12
CA LYS A 66 -3.78 -9.55 -0.62
C LYS A 66 -4.87 -8.83 0.16
N VAL A 67 -5.73 -8.13 -0.56
CA VAL A 67 -6.86 -7.37 -0.01
C VAL A 67 -8.14 -7.87 -0.61
N ASN A 68 -9.14 -8.13 0.24
CA ASN A 68 -10.52 -8.36 -0.17
C ASN A 68 -11.43 -7.84 0.94
N GLY A 69 -12.18 -6.82 0.66
CA GLY A 69 -13.13 -6.20 1.59
C GLY A 69 -14.60 -6.50 1.27
N GLY A 70 -14.87 -7.41 0.32
CA GLY A 70 -16.23 -7.72 -0.13
C GLY A 70 -16.82 -6.66 -1.06
N GLY A 71 -16.02 -5.68 -1.50
CA GLY A 71 -16.45 -4.69 -2.48
C GLY A 71 -16.42 -5.23 -3.93
N PRO A 72 -16.94 -4.46 -4.88
CA PRO A 72 -17.12 -4.92 -6.27
C PRO A 72 -15.81 -5.15 -7.03
N LEU A 73 -14.68 -4.61 -6.59
CA LEU A 73 -13.36 -4.88 -7.20
C LEU A 73 -12.88 -6.33 -6.99
N GLY A 74 -13.45 -7.07 -6.02
CA GLY A 74 -13.02 -8.41 -5.67
C GLY A 74 -11.66 -8.44 -4.97
N ASN A 75 -10.82 -9.41 -5.30
CA ASN A 75 -9.46 -9.48 -4.74
C ASN A 75 -8.53 -8.49 -5.44
N LEU A 76 -7.71 -7.82 -4.65
CA LEU A 76 -6.55 -7.09 -5.11
C LEU A 76 -5.31 -7.79 -4.59
N VAL A 77 -4.35 -8.04 -5.46
CA VAL A 77 -3.08 -8.70 -5.10
C VAL A 77 -1.92 -7.89 -5.65
N ALA A 78 -0.93 -7.65 -4.81
CA ALA A 78 0.34 -7.05 -5.20
C ALA A 78 1.50 -7.86 -4.61
N ILE A 79 2.53 -8.10 -5.41
CA ILE A 79 3.73 -8.82 -5.01
C ILE A 79 4.93 -7.92 -5.28
N SER A 80 5.82 -7.80 -4.30
CA SER A 80 7.07 -7.06 -4.42
C SER A 80 8.26 -7.94 -4.09
N ASP A 81 9.39 -7.71 -4.77
CA ASP A 81 10.68 -8.22 -4.36
C ASP A 81 11.37 -7.25 -3.36
N ALA A 82 12.57 -7.63 -2.90
CA ALA A 82 13.38 -6.82 -1.99
C ALA A 82 13.94 -5.52 -2.62
N HIS A 83 13.84 -5.36 -3.93
CA HIS A 83 14.24 -4.14 -4.65
C HIS A 83 13.07 -3.18 -4.86
N GLY A 84 11.84 -3.57 -4.47
CA GLY A 84 10.64 -2.79 -4.68
C GLY A 84 10.03 -2.93 -6.08
N ASN A 85 10.51 -3.88 -6.90
CA ASN A 85 9.84 -4.20 -8.15
C ASN A 85 8.52 -4.90 -7.86
N VAL A 86 7.44 -4.47 -8.51
CA VAL A 86 6.09 -4.95 -8.20
C VAL A 86 5.37 -5.49 -9.40
N ARG A 87 4.46 -6.44 -9.12
CA ARG A 87 3.42 -6.91 -10.02
C ARG A 87 2.15 -7.14 -9.22
N GLY A 88 1.01 -7.08 -9.89
CA GLY A 88 -0.25 -7.30 -9.20
C GLY A 88 -1.43 -7.28 -10.15
N TYR A 89 -2.61 -7.57 -9.62
CA TYR A 89 -3.86 -7.57 -10.36
C TYR A 89 -5.05 -7.26 -9.44
N VAL A 90 -6.18 -7.00 -10.07
CA VAL A 90 -7.50 -6.89 -9.44
C VAL A 90 -8.46 -7.79 -10.21
N ASP A 91 -9.41 -8.44 -9.51
CA ASP A 91 -10.34 -9.39 -10.13
C ASP A 91 -11.25 -8.71 -11.18
N HIS A 92 -11.71 -7.50 -10.86
CA HIS A 92 -12.66 -6.75 -11.70
C HIS A 92 -12.10 -5.39 -12.10
N PRO A 93 -11.19 -5.34 -13.10
CA PRO A 93 -10.50 -4.11 -13.51
C PRO A 93 -11.41 -3.06 -14.13
N GLU A 94 -12.58 -3.46 -14.64
CA GLU A 94 -13.57 -2.61 -15.31
C GLU A 94 -14.50 -1.87 -14.33
N VAL A 95 -14.52 -2.27 -13.07
CA VAL A 95 -15.42 -1.68 -12.06
C VAL A 95 -15.09 -0.21 -11.82
N GLU A 96 -16.06 0.65 -12.09
CA GLU A 96 -15.97 2.08 -11.86
C GLU A 96 -17.14 2.54 -11.00
N LEU A 97 -16.84 3.25 -9.90
CA LEU A 97 -17.82 3.81 -8.99
C LEU A 97 -18.00 5.33 -9.24
N PRO A 98 -19.18 5.90 -8.92
CA PRO A 98 -19.35 7.33 -8.87
C PRO A 98 -18.34 7.98 -7.93
N LEU A 99 -17.94 9.22 -8.25
CA LEU A 99 -17.09 9.98 -7.35
C LEU A 99 -17.80 10.24 -6.02
N LYS A 100 -17.03 10.28 -4.94
CA LYS A 100 -17.52 10.75 -3.63
C LYS A 100 -18.03 12.19 -3.72
N PRO A 101 -18.90 12.65 -2.81
CA PRO A 101 -19.40 14.04 -2.80
C PRO A 101 -18.31 15.11 -2.82
N ASN A 102 -17.14 14.80 -2.29
CA ASN A 102 -15.96 15.67 -2.31
C ASN A 102 -15.17 15.62 -3.63
N GLY A 103 -15.67 14.92 -4.64
CA GLY A 103 -15.05 14.75 -5.96
C GLY A 103 -13.85 13.79 -6.00
N LYS A 104 -13.60 13.02 -4.94
CA LYS A 104 -12.55 11.97 -4.92
C LYS A 104 -13.08 10.63 -5.44
N ILE A 105 -12.18 9.81 -5.99
CA ILE A 105 -12.47 8.43 -6.37
C ILE A 105 -12.80 7.63 -5.10
N ASP A 106 -13.83 6.81 -5.17
CA ASP A 106 -14.28 5.98 -4.04
C ASP A 106 -13.55 4.63 -4.01
N VAL A 107 -12.31 4.67 -3.52
CA VAL A 107 -11.48 3.46 -3.38
C VAL A 107 -12.06 2.55 -2.33
N GLY A 108 -12.42 3.09 -1.15
CA GLY A 108 -13.00 2.30 -0.06
C GLY A 108 -14.31 1.61 -0.45
N GLY A 109 -15.19 2.29 -1.22
CA GLY A 109 -16.39 1.66 -1.77
C GLY A 109 -16.08 0.56 -2.79
N GLY A 110 -15.03 0.73 -3.60
CA GLY A 110 -14.57 -0.26 -4.57
C GLY A 110 -14.00 -1.52 -3.92
N VAL A 111 -13.16 -1.37 -2.90
CA VAL A 111 -12.50 -2.46 -2.16
C VAL A 111 -13.46 -3.11 -1.15
N GLY A 112 -14.29 -2.30 -0.48
CA GLY A 112 -15.06 -2.71 0.69
C GLY A 112 -14.21 -2.76 1.96
N ASN A 113 -14.87 -2.91 3.11
CA ASN A 113 -14.22 -3.00 4.41
C ASN A 113 -14.71 -4.18 5.27
N GLN A 114 -15.50 -5.09 4.69
CA GLN A 114 -15.98 -6.30 5.36
C GLN A 114 -15.10 -7.49 5.02
N GLY A 115 -13.81 -7.40 5.35
CA GLY A 115 -12.85 -8.43 5.00
C GLY A 115 -11.46 -8.14 5.53
N ARG A 116 -10.41 -8.63 4.83
CA ARG A 116 -9.06 -8.69 5.38
C ARG A 116 -7.98 -8.21 4.42
N LEU A 117 -6.95 -7.66 5.03
CA LEU A 117 -5.61 -7.52 4.46
C LEU A 117 -4.74 -8.68 4.97
N ALA A 118 -4.17 -9.45 4.04
CA ALA A 118 -3.13 -10.43 4.33
C ALA A 118 -1.79 -9.95 3.78
N VAL A 119 -0.75 -10.05 4.61
CA VAL A 119 0.64 -9.74 4.26
C VAL A 119 1.43 -11.03 4.39
N ILE A 120 1.97 -11.52 3.29
CA ILE A 120 2.74 -12.77 3.22
C ILE A 120 4.17 -12.38 2.90
N ARG A 121 5.12 -12.75 3.77
CA ARG A 121 6.57 -12.54 3.55
C ARG A 121 7.23 -13.89 3.36
N ASP A 122 7.79 -14.09 2.18
CA ASP A 122 8.66 -15.23 1.88
C ASP A 122 10.12 -14.76 1.96
N LEU A 123 10.82 -15.20 2.97
CA LEU A 123 12.23 -14.87 3.21
C LEU A 123 13.19 -15.96 2.70
N GLY A 124 12.68 -16.95 1.93
CA GLY A 124 13.45 -18.11 1.48
C GLY A 124 13.61 -19.19 2.56
N GLU A 125 12.87 -19.10 3.65
CA GLU A 125 12.77 -20.12 4.68
C GLU A 125 11.73 -21.19 4.30
N LYS A 126 11.58 -22.23 5.13
CA LYS A 126 10.67 -23.36 4.81
C LYS A 126 9.20 -22.94 4.71
N GLU A 127 8.78 -21.98 5.54
CA GLU A 127 7.39 -21.49 5.55
C GLU A 127 7.37 -19.95 5.54
N PRO A 128 6.52 -19.33 4.71
CA PRO A 128 6.37 -17.89 4.71
C PRO A 128 5.66 -17.41 5.99
N TYR A 129 6.04 -16.24 6.45
CA TYR A 129 5.30 -15.54 7.51
C TYR A 129 4.03 -14.93 6.95
N ILE A 130 2.89 -15.14 7.62
CA ILE A 130 1.58 -14.61 7.21
C ILE A 130 0.99 -13.80 8.36
N GLY A 131 0.85 -12.49 8.17
CA GLY A 131 0.09 -11.62 9.03
C GLY A 131 -1.27 -11.27 8.40
N GLN A 132 -2.32 -11.19 9.20
CA GLN A 132 -3.66 -10.81 8.72
C GLN A 132 -4.32 -9.84 9.69
N VAL A 133 -5.00 -8.84 9.14
CA VAL A 133 -5.82 -7.88 9.91
C VAL A 133 -7.16 -7.64 9.20
N GLU A 134 -8.19 -7.31 9.97
CA GLU A 134 -9.44 -6.81 9.43
C GLU A 134 -9.21 -5.46 8.74
N LEU A 135 -9.88 -5.20 7.64
CA LEU A 135 -9.86 -3.89 6.98
C LEU A 135 -10.60 -2.85 7.83
N ILE A 136 -10.05 -1.65 7.90
CA ILE A 136 -10.69 -0.52 8.56
C ILE A 136 -11.55 0.26 7.57
N SER A 137 -10.98 0.61 6.41
CA SER A 137 -11.64 1.51 5.47
C SER A 137 -11.68 1.02 4.02
N GLY A 138 -10.79 0.09 3.66
CA GLY A 138 -10.57 -0.29 2.26
C GLY A 138 -9.83 0.79 1.43
N GLU A 139 -9.38 1.88 2.05
CA GLU A 139 -8.59 2.93 1.39
C GLU A 139 -7.12 2.55 1.21
N ILE A 140 -6.72 1.36 1.62
CA ILE A 140 -5.40 0.73 1.53
C ILE A 140 -4.38 1.35 2.49
N ALA A 141 -4.17 2.67 2.48
CA ALA A 141 -3.16 3.32 3.32
C ALA A 141 -3.46 3.17 4.83
N GLU A 142 -4.72 3.38 5.21
CA GLU A 142 -5.19 3.19 6.59
C GLU A 142 -5.10 1.72 7.00
N ASP A 143 -5.44 0.81 6.09
CA ASP A 143 -5.42 -0.63 6.34
C ASP A 143 -3.97 -1.13 6.54
N LEU A 144 -3.00 -0.60 5.77
CA LEU A 144 -1.57 -0.88 5.98
C LEU A 144 -1.05 -0.28 7.29
N THR A 145 -1.49 0.93 7.65
CA THR A 145 -1.17 1.53 8.95
C THR A 145 -1.66 0.65 10.09
N ASN A 146 -2.91 0.16 10.01
CA ASN A 146 -3.49 -0.78 10.98
C ASN A 146 -2.71 -2.10 11.04
N TYR A 147 -2.28 -2.63 9.88
CA TYR A 147 -1.46 -3.84 9.84
C TYR A 147 -0.17 -3.69 10.65
N TYR A 148 0.54 -2.59 10.46
CA TYR A 148 1.77 -2.33 11.20
C TYR A 148 1.53 -2.17 12.70
N ALA A 149 0.45 -1.48 13.09
CA ALA A 149 0.11 -1.28 14.49
C ALA A 149 -0.30 -2.59 15.18
N SER A 150 -1.18 -3.38 14.53
CA SER A 150 -1.84 -4.53 15.15
C SER A 150 -1.04 -5.84 15.02
N SER A 151 -0.40 -6.06 13.86
CA SER A 151 0.33 -7.31 13.56
C SER A 151 1.82 -7.18 13.82
N GLU A 152 2.45 -6.09 13.37
CA GLU A 152 3.89 -5.89 13.52
C GLU A 152 4.27 -5.17 14.83
N GLN A 153 3.32 -4.50 15.45
CA GLN A 153 3.54 -3.67 16.65
C GLN A 153 4.60 -2.58 16.44
N VAL A 154 4.68 -2.05 15.22
CA VAL A 154 5.58 -0.97 14.85
C VAL A 154 4.75 0.27 14.56
N PRO A 155 4.89 1.36 15.34
CA PRO A 155 4.23 2.62 15.05
C PRO A 155 4.61 3.11 13.65
N THR A 156 3.62 3.18 12.77
CA THR A 156 3.84 3.45 11.34
C THR A 156 2.77 4.39 10.83
N VAL A 157 3.17 5.35 10.01
CA VAL A 157 2.26 6.17 9.19
C VAL A 157 2.46 5.77 7.73
N CYS A 158 1.37 5.43 7.07
CA CYS A 158 1.34 5.14 5.63
C CYS A 158 0.44 6.15 4.91
N ALA A 159 0.96 6.79 3.88
CA ALA A 159 0.19 7.65 3.00
C ALA A 159 0.41 7.21 1.55
N LEU A 160 -0.67 7.00 0.81
CA LEU A 160 -0.65 6.56 -0.58
C LEU A 160 -1.57 7.44 -1.42
N GLY A 161 -1.12 7.79 -2.61
CA GLY A 161 -1.90 8.61 -3.52
C GLY A 161 -1.78 8.15 -4.96
N VAL A 162 -2.91 8.16 -5.68
CA VAL A 162 -2.97 7.97 -7.13
C VAL A 162 -3.87 9.07 -7.68
N LEU A 163 -3.31 9.91 -8.53
CA LEU A 163 -4.06 10.92 -9.26
C LEU A 163 -4.41 10.37 -10.65
N VAL A 164 -5.69 10.32 -10.94
CA VAL A 164 -6.23 9.90 -12.24
C VAL A 164 -6.92 11.09 -12.89
N ASP A 165 -6.66 11.32 -14.15
CA ASP A 165 -7.38 12.31 -14.96
C ASP A 165 -8.86 11.94 -15.02
N LYS A 166 -9.73 12.86 -14.62
CA LYS A 166 -11.18 12.59 -14.51
C LYS A 166 -11.86 12.46 -15.86
N GLU A 167 -11.34 13.12 -16.88
CA GLU A 167 -11.92 13.12 -18.24
C GLU A 167 -11.36 11.95 -19.05
N LYS A 168 -10.05 11.78 -19.07
CA LYS A 168 -9.38 10.73 -19.84
C LYS A 168 -9.32 9.39 -19.13
N GLY A 169 -9.46 9.38 -17.81
CA GLY A 169 -9.32 8.17 -17.00
C GLY A 169 -7.89 7.65 -16.86
N GLU A 170 -6.88 8.42 -17.29
CA GLU A 170 -5.48 8.03 -17.29
C GLU A 170 -4.80 8.35 -15.95
N ALA A 171 -3.95 7.43 -15.49
CA ALA A 171 -3.09 7.69 -14.34
C ALA A 171 -2.09 8.80 -14.65
N MET A 172 -2.06 9.84 -13.83
CA MET A 172 -1.17 10.99 -14.01
C MET A 172 0.02 10.96 -13.10
N LEU A 173 -0.21 10.68 -11.82
CA LEU A 173 0.81 10.70 -10.77
C LEU A 173 0.45 9.69 -9.69
N SER A 174 1.45 9.01 -9.17
CA SER A 174 1.29 8.13 -8.03
C SER A 174 2.51 8.17 -7.13
N GLY A 175 2.28 8.04 -5.84
CA GLY A 175 3.37 7.99 -4.88
C GLY A 175 2.89 7.61 -3.49
N GLY A 176 3.84 7.43 -2.60
CA GLY A 176 3.56 7.04 -1.23
C GLY A 176 4.69 7.41 -0.26
N LEU A 177 4.32 7.38 1.00
CA LEU A 177 5.21 7.64 2.13
C LEU A 177 4.94 6.59 3.21
N LEU A 178 6.01 6.07 3.78
CA LEU A 178 5.99 5.19 4.94
C LEU A 178 6.97 5.73 5.98
N ILE A 179 6.47 6.08 7.17
CA ILE A 179 7.29 6.55 8.28
C ILE A 179 7.11 5.56 9.43
N GLN A 180 8.21 5.09 9.99
CA GLN A 180 8.23 4.10 11.06
C GLN A 180 9.08 4.57 12.23
N ALA A 181 8.59 4.37 13.47
CA ALA A 181 9.40 4.50 14.64
C ALA A 181 10.39 3.32 14.74
N LEU A 182 11.66 3.62 14.97
CA LEU A 182 12.69 2.61 15.16
C LEU A 182 12.78 2.18 16.63
N PRO A 183 13.26 0.94 16.92
CA PRO A 183 13.47 0.49 18.29
C PRO A 183 14.38 1.45 19.06
N GLY A 184 13.94 1.88 20.25
CA GLY A 184 14.67 2.86 21.08
C GLY A 184 14.24 4.31 20.85
N ALA A 185 13.32 4.59 19.94
CA ALA A 185 12.69 5.89 19.84
C ALA A 185 11.98 6.23 21.14
N ASP A 186 12.24 7.44 21.63
CA ASP A 186 11.60 7.94 22.86
C ASP A 186 10.11 8.17 22.55
N ASN A 187 9.22 7.36 23.15
CA ASN A 187 7.78 7.41 22.93
C ASN A 187 7.11 8.67 23.53
N THR A 188 7.89 9.69 23.89
CA THR A 188 7.41 10.96 24.46
C THR A 188 7.10 12.03 23.42
N GLY A 189 7.38 11.77 22.14
CA GLY A 189 7.08 12.67 21.03
C GLY A 189 5.61 12.62 20.57
N PRO A 190 5.21 13.52 19.64
CA PRO A 190 3.82 13.63 19.16
C PRO A 190 3.23 12.35 18.61
N LEU A 191 4.05 11.44 18.07
CA LEU A 191 3.62 10.13 17.55
C LEU A 191 3.38 9.08 18.66
N GLY A 192 3.99 9.25 19.85
CA GLY A 192 3.81 8.32 20.97
C GLY A 192 2.55 8.57 21.81
N ALA A 193 1.93 9.73 21.66
CA ALA A 193 0.75 10.12 22.45
C ALA A 193 -0.58 9.61 21.88
N GLU A 194 -0.65 9.28 20.59
CA GLU A 194 -1.88 8.86 19.92
C GLU A 194 -2.13 7.35 19.94
N TYR A 195 -1.16 6.54 20.42
CA TYR A 195 -1.24 5.06 20.43
C TYR A 195 -1.31 4.46 21.85
N ARG A 196 -1.81 5.21 22.84
CA ARG A 196 -2.10 4.67 24.20
C ARG A 196 -3.57 4.50 24.44
#